data_3f02622137cc17d2c0f5ced95ccd07ec
#
_entry.id   3f02622137cc17d2c0f5ced95ccd07ec
#
_cell.length_a   1.000
_cell.length_b   1.000
_cell.length_c   1.000
_cell.angle_alpha   90.00
_cell.angle_beta   90.00
_cell.angle_gamma   90.00
#
_symmetry.space_group_name_H-M   'P 1'
#
loop_
_entity.id
_entity.type
_entity.pdbx_description
1 polymer ?
#
loop_
_entity_poly.entity_id
_entity_poly.type
_entity_poly.pdbx_seq_one_letter_code
_entity_poly.pdbx_strand_id
1 'polypeptide(L)'
;MYKRQIYNERHNDDKFKRLLDICIEENKMTLVVQHHKKKYSGQFPIWVIIEFFSMGMLSYLYADLKSVDQKKIARELYHTSSVCLKSWLRCITDLRNRCAHYSRIYYWSFPALPRMPKNVSFNTNRKLFSQILTLKFLYPDKNEWESRIMTELRACLLYTSDAA
;
A
#
# COMPACT_ATOMS: atom_id res chain seq x y z
N MET A 1 -19.88 -16.12 -7.45
CA MET A 1 -20.17 -15.78 -8.85
C MET A 1 -19.84 -14.33 -9.25
N TYR A 2 -19.41 -13.46 -8.34
CA TYR A 2 -19.04 -12.05 -8.63
C TYR A 2 -17.56 -11.78 -8.93
N LYS A 3 -16.70 -12.81 -8.91
CA LYS A 3 -15.24 -12.66 -8.95
C LYS A 3 -14.68 -12.11 -10.27
N ARG A 4 -15.27 -12.43 -11.42
CA ARG A 4 -14.75 -11.99 -12.74
C ARG A 4 -15.09 -10.56 -13.13
N GLN A 5 -16.04 -9.91 -12.47
CA GLN A 5 -16.51 -8.59 -12.86
C GLN A 5 -15.61 -7.43 -12.40
N ILE A 6 -14.81 -7.63 -11.34
CA ILE A 6 -13.98 -6.56 -10.75
C ILE A 6 -12.50 -6.65 -11.15
N TYR A 7 -12.02 -7.83 -11.56
CA TYR A 7 -10.61 -8.03 -11.90
C TYR A 7 -10.33 -7.83 -13.39
N ASN A 8 -9.09 -7.47 -13.71
CA ASN A 8 -8.60 -7.36 -15.07
C ASN A 8 -8.31 -8.75 -15.68
N GLU A 9 -8.04 -8.79 -16.99
CA GLU A 9 -7.77 -10.04 -17.73
C GLU A 9 -6.50 -10.78 -17.29
N ARG A 10 -5.57 -10.09 -16.62
CA ARG A 10 -4.30 -10.64 -16.11
C ARG A 10 -4.43 -11.19 -14.70
N HIS A 11 -5.63 -11.16 -14.12
CA HIS A 11 -5.87 -11.68 -12.78
C HIS A 11 -5.55 -13.16 -12.71
N ASN A 12 -4.77 -13.54 -11.71
CA ASN A 12 -4.44 -14.93 -11.44
C ASN A 12 -5.22 -15.41 -10.21
N ASP A 13 -6.34 -16.08 -10.47
CA ASP A 13 -7.24 -16.60 -9.43
C ASP A 13 -6.52 -17.52 -8.44
N ASP A 14 -5.63 -18.40 -8.92
CA ASP A 14 -4.92 -19.36 -8.06
C ASP A 14 -3.93 -18.66 -7.14
N LYS A 15 -3.21 -17.68 -7.67
CA LYS A 15 -2.29 -16.87 -6.86
C LYS A 15 -3.04 -16.08 -5.80
N PHE A 16 -4.15 -15.45 -6.17
CA PHE A 16 -4.96 -14.68 -5.23
C PHE A 16 -5.55 -15.58 -4.14
N LYS A 17 -6.05 -16.76 -4.52
CA LYS A 17 -6.57 -17.76 -3.58
C LYS A 17 -5.50 -18.20 -2.58
N ARG A 18 -4.28 -18.52 -3.04
CA ARG A 18 -3.17 -18.87 -2.14
C ARG A 18 -2.85 -17.76 -1.14
N LEU A 19 -2.86 -16.50 -1.58
CA LEU A 19 -2.65 -15.36 -0.69
C LEU A 19 -3.77 -15.24 0.35
N LEU A 20 -5.01 -15.48 -0.03
CA LEU A 20 -6.15 -15.54 0.89
C LEU A 20 -6.00 -16.66 1.92
N ASP A 21 -5.65 -17.86 1.46
CA ASP A 21 -5.48 -19.03 2.33
C ASP A 21 -4.38 -18.78 3.37
N ILE A 22 -3.25 -18.21 2.96
CA ILE A 22 -2.17 -17.79 3.87
C ILE A 22 -2.69 -16.76 4.88
N CYS A 23 -3.37 -15.72 4.42
CA CYS A 23 -3.92 -14.67 5.26
C CYS A 23 -4.91 -15.22 6.31
N ILE A 24 -5.79 -16.14 5.92
CA ILE A 24 -6.75 -16.80 6.82
C ILE A 24 -6.02 -17.67 7.85
N GLU A 25 -4.97 -18.39 7.42
CA GLU A 25 -4.22 -19.26 8.33
C GLU A 25 -3.40 -18.45 9.34
N GLU A 26 -2.74 -17.37 8.92
CA GLU A 26 -2.02 -16.46 9.82
C GLU A 26 -2.94 -15.83 10.88
N ASN A 27 -4.21 -15.63 10.55
CA ASN A 27 -5.21 -15.01 11.43
C ASN A 27 -6.20 -16.00 12.05
N LYS A 28 -5.93 -17.29 12.00
CA LYS A 28 -6.87 -18.36 12.42
C LYS A 28 -7.31 -18.27 13.88
N MET A 29 -6.53 -17.65 14.74
CA MET A 29 -6.84 -17.48 16.17
C MET A 29 -7.79 -16.30 16.44
N THR A 30 -8.06 -15.46 15.46
CA THR A 30 -8.99 -14.34 15.63
C THR A 30 -10.45 -14.83 15.70
N LEU A 31 -11.25 -14.22 16.59
CA LEU A 31 -12.66 -14.58 16.74
C LEU A 31 -13.43 -14.48 15.42
N VAL A 32 -13.13 -13.52 14.59
CA VAL A 32 -13.78 -13.30 13.29
C VAL A 32 -13.51 -14.47 12.35
N VAL A 33 -12.26 -14.94 12.26
CA VAL A 33 -11.90 -16.08 11.42
C VAL A 33 -12.54 -17.36 11.93
N GLN A 34 -12.49 -17.60 13.25
CA GLN A 34 -13.13 -18.77 13.88
C GLN A 34 -14.64 -18.76 13.65
N HIS A 35 -15.30 -17.62 13.81
CA HIS A 35 -16.72 -17.46 13.55
C HIS A 35 -17.09 -17.82 12.10
N HIS A 36 -16.34 -17.30 11.13
CA HIS A 36 -16.59 -17.57 9.71
C HIS A 36 -16.31 -19.02 9.33
N LYS A 37 -15.24 -19.62 9.88
CA LYS A 37 -14.97 -21.07 9.70
C LYS A 37 -16.12 -21.93 10.24
N LYS A 38 -16.65 -21.62 11.44
CA LYS A 38 -17.70 -22.39 12.10
C LYS A 38 -19.09 -22.19 11.46
N LYS A 39 -19.47 -20.93 11.19
CA LYS A 39 -20.84 -20.58 10.80
C LYS A 39 -21.04 -20.52 9.29
N TYR A 40 -20.03 -20.18 8.53
CA TYR A 40 -20.11 -19.92 7.09
C TYR A 40 -19.18 -20.83 6.27
N SER A 41 -18.80 -21.98 6.83
CA SER A 41 -17.92 -22.96 6.16
C SER A 41 -16.64 -22.34 5.57
N GLY A 42 -16.08 -21.35 6.26
CA GLY A 42 -14.87 -20.66 5.84
C GLY A 42 -15.05 -19.69 4.66
N GLN A 43 -16.28 -19.31 4.37
CA GLN A 43 -16.55 -18.26 3.38
C GLN A 43 -16.45 -16.88 4.05
N PHE A 44 -15.66 -15.99 3.45
CA PHE A 44 -15.42 -14.64 3.95
C PHE A 44 -15.94 -13.61 2.95
N PRO A 45 -16.82 -12.69 3.35
CA PRO A 45 -17.09 -11.50 2.59
C PRO A 45 -15.83 -10.65 2.44
N ILE A 46 -15.67 -9.95 1.30
CA ILE A 46 -14.47 -9.18 1.03
C ILE A 46 -14.19 -8.10 2.08
N TRP A 47 -15.22 -7.45 2.62
CA TRP A 47 -15.10 -6.42 3.65
C TRP A 47 -14.61 -6.95 5.01
N VAL A 48 -14.76 -8.25 5.25
CA VAL A 48 -14.22 -8.90 6.46
C VAL A 48 -12.76 -9.30 6.24
N ILE A 49 -12.48 -9.98 5.13
CA ILE A 49 -11.15 -10.53 4.90
C ILE A 49 -10.10 -9.45 4.57
N ILE A 50 -10.52 -8.32 4.01
CA ILE A 50 -9.62 -7.22 3.64
C ILE A 50 -8.94 -6.58 4.87
N GLU A 51 -9.56 -6.66 6.05
CA GLU A 51 -8.98 -6.15 7.29
C GLU A 51 -7.70 -6.90 7.69
N PHE A 52 -7.57 -8.13 7.25
CA PHE A 52 -6.38 -8.95 7.49
C PHE A 52 -5.32 -8.84 6.40
N PHE A 53 -5.58 -8.07 5.34
CA PHE A 53 -4.64 -7.95 4.23
C PHE A 53 -3.40 -7.17 4.63
N SER A 54 -2.23 -7.74 4.32
CA SER A 54 -1.00 -6.97 4.37
C SER A 54 -1.01 -5.83 3.34
N MET A 55 -0.18 -4.82 3.56
CA MET A 55 -0.03 -3.72 2.60
C MET A 55 0.35 -4.21 1.19
N GLY A 56 1.14 -5.30 1.12
CA GLY A 56 1.47 -5.95 -0.15
C GLY A 56 0.25 -6.56 -0.85
N MET A 57 -0.64 -7.21 -0.10
CA MET A 57 -1.89 -7.75 -0.64
C MET A 57 -2.82 -6.66 -1.13
N LEU A 58 -2.95 -5.54 -0.40
CA LEU A 58 -3.74 -4.38 -0.82
C LEU A 58 -3.20 -3.76 -2.10
N SER A 59 -1.88 -3.59 -2.20
CA SER A 59 -1.22 -3.10 -3.40
C SER A 59 -1.45 -4.03 -4.61
N TYR A 60 -1.40 -5.35 -4.38
CA TYR A 60 -1.67 -6.35 -5.40
C TYR A 60 -3.14 -6.33 -5.83
N LEU A 61 -4.08 -6.30 -4.87
CA LEU A 61 -5.51 -6.22 -5.13
C LEU A 61 -5.85 -5.00 -6.01
N TYR A 62 -5.35 -3.82 -5.63
CA TYR A 62 -5.55 -2.61 -6.44
C TYR A 62 -5.01 -2.77 -7.87
N ALA A 63 -3.82 -3.35 -8.02
CA ALA A 63 -3.20 -3.57 -9.32
C ALA A 63 -3.98 -4.55 -10.21
N ASP A 64 -4.77 -5.43 -9.61
CA ASP A 64 -5.57 -6.46 -10.28
C ASP A 64 -6.98 -6.00 -10.64
N LEU A 65 -7.46 -4.87 -10.08
CA LEU A 65 -8.75 -4.30 -10.44
C LEU A 65 -8.82 -3.94 -11.94
N LYS A 66 -10.01 -3.88 -12.49
CA LYS A 66 -10.24 -3.34 -13.83
C LYS A 66 -9.73 -1.91 -13.95
N SER A 67 -9.22 -1.55 -15.11
CA SER A 67 -8.68 -0.21 -15.38
C SER A 67 -9.68 0.92 -15.08
N VAL A 68 -10.98 0.67 -15.27
CA VAL A 68 -12.04 1.64 -14.95
C VAL A 68 -12.08 1.91 -13.45
N ASP A 69 -12.08 0.87 -12.63
CA ASP A 69 -12.14 0.96 -11.17
C ASP A 69 -10.86 1.56 -10.60
N GLN A 70 -9.68 1.15 -11.13
CA GLN A 70 -8.41 1.77 -10.76
C GLN A 70 -8.41 3.28 -11.01
N LYS A 71 -8.91 3.71 -12.17
CA LYS A 71 -8.98 5.14 -12.52
C LYS A 71 -9.97 5.89 -11.63
N LYS A 72 -11.12 5.28 -11.32
CA LYS A 72 -12.14 5.85 -10.44
C LYS A 72 -11.56 6.09 -9.05
N ILE A 73 -10.99 5.06 -8.41
CA ILE A 73 -10.37 5.13 -7.09
C ILE A 73 -9.27 6.19 -7.05
N ALA A 74 -8.36 6.16 -8.04
CA ALA A 74 -7.24 7.09 -8.07
C ALA A 74 -7.69 8.55 -8.19
N ARG A 75 -8.73 8.82 -8.99
CA ARG A 75 -9.25 10.17 -9.22
C ARG A 75 -10.05 10.68 -8.03
N GLU A 76 -11.00 9.87 -7.54
CA GLU A 76 -11.97 10.31 -6.53
C GLU A 76 -11.35 10.42 -5.13
N LEU A 77 -10.47 9.48 -4.76
CA LEU A 77 -9.91 9.44 -3.40
C LEU A 77 -8.54 10.12 -3.30
N TYR A 78 -7.74 10.09 -4.37
CA TYR A 78 -6.35 10.56 -4.31
C TYR A 78 -6.02 11.67 -5.31
N HIS A 79 -6.98 12.12 -6.11
CA HIS A 79 -6.83 13.19 -7.10
C HIS A 79 -5.64 13.00 -8.05
N THR A 80 -5.37 11.74 -8.42
CA THR A 80 -4.21 11.35 -9.24
C THR A 80 -4.57 10.35 -10.33
N SER A 81 -3.57 9.95 -11.12
CA SER A 81 -3.75 8.89 -12.12
C SER A 81 -3.60 7.50 -11.49
N SER A 82 -4.26 6.49 -12.08
CA SER A 82 -4.13 5.09 -11.63
C SER A 82 -2.69 4.57 -11.71
N VAL A 83 -1.90 5.09 -12.65
CA VAL A 83 -0.48 4.73 -12.81
C VAL A 83 0.35 5.26 -11.64
N CYS A 84 0.10 6.50 -11.22
CA CYS A 84 0.76 7.09 -10.04
C CYS A 84 0.36 6.32 -8.78
N LEU A 85 -0.95 6.16 -8.53
CA LEU A 85 -1.43 5.46 -7.33
C LEU A 85 -0.89 4.04 -7.23
N LYS A 86 -0.88 3.28 -8.33
CA LYS A 86 -0.30 1.93 -8.37
C LYS A 86 1.18 1.94 -7.98
N SER A 87 1.96 2.89 -8.49
CA SER A 87 3.38 3.01 -8.14
C SER A 87 3.57 3.41 -6.66
N TRP A 88 2.75 4.31 -6.14
CA TRP A 88 2.83 4.76 -4.75
C TRP A 88 2.51 3.65 -3.75
N LEU A 89 1.45 2.87 -4.00
CA LEU A 89 1.12 1.71 -3.16
C LEU A 89 2.27 0.70 -3.11
N ARG A 90 2.96 0.48 -4.22
CA ARG A 90 4.15 -0.37 -4.26
C ARG A 90 5.32 0.23 -3.46
N CYS A 91 5.58 1.52 -3.63
CA CYS A 91 6.62 2.23 -2.90
C CYS A 91 6.40 2.19 -1.38
N ILE A 92 5.16 2.45 -0.94
CA ILE A 92 4.80 2.37 0.49
C ILE A 92 4.93 0.95 1.03
N THR A 93 4.55 -0.06 0.25
CA THR A 93 4.74 -1.46 0.66
C THR A 93 6.21 -1.76 0.93
N ASP A 94 7.10 -1.35 0.03
CA ASP A 94 8.54 -1.57 0.18
C ASP A 94 9.11 -0.79 1.38
N LEU A 95 8.72 0.48 1.55
CA LEU A 95 9.13 1.31 2.68
C LEU A 95 8.66 0.73 4.02
N ARG A 96 7.34 0.43 4.12
CA ARG A 96 6.74 -0.15 5.33
C ARG A 96 7.41 -1.45 5.72
N ASN A 97 7.69 -2.33 4.78
CA ASN A 97 8.31 -3.61 5.07
C ASN A 97 9.73 -3.44 5.63
N ARG A 98 10.50 -2.52 5.08
CA ARG A 98 11.83 -2.22 5.62
C ARG A 98 11.76 -1.64 7.04
N CYS A 99 10.83 -0.73 7.30
CA CYS A 99 10.62 -0.20 8.65
C CYS A 99 10.19 -1.29 9.62
N ALA A 100 9.23 -2.14 9.24
CA ALA A 100 8.71 -3.21 10.08
C ALA A 100 9.75 -4.29 10.43
N HIS A 101 10.74 -4.49 9.57
CA HIS A 101 11.85 -5.40 9.81
C HIS A 101 13.09 -4.71 10.42
N TYR A 102 12.95 -3.49 10.94
CA TYR A 102 14.06 -2.70 11.49
C TYR A 102 15.28 -2.61 10.56
N SER A 103 15.04 -2.69 9.25
CA SER A 103 16.10 -2.68 8.26
C SER A 103 16.60 -1.25 8.01
N ARG A 104 17.91 -1.10 7.83
CA ARG A 104 18.50 0.17 7.50
C ARG A 104 17.89 0.76 6.22
N ILE A 105 17.38 1.99 6.29
CA ILE A 105 16.74 2.69 5.16
C ILE A 105 17.67 3.78 4.55
N TYR A 106 18.61 4.26 5.32
CA TYR A 106 19.57 5.25 4.90
C TYR A 106 20.52 4.67 3.83
N TYR A 107 20.77 5.39 2.75
CA TYR A 107 21.46 4.96 1.54
C TYR A 107 20.84 3.77 0.79
N TRP A 108 19.75 3.20 1.28
CA TRP A 108 19.11 2.10 0.58
C TRP A 108 18.54 2.52 -0.78
N SER A 109 18.59 1.61 -1.75
CA SER A 109 17.95 1.78 -3.06
C SER A 109 16.69 0.91 -3.12
N PHE A 110 15.53 1.55 -3.11
CA PHE A 110 14.24 0.85 -3.11
C PHE A 110 13.96 0.20 -4.47
N PRO A 111 13.32 -0.99 -4.52
CA PRO A 111 12.98 -1.65 -5.77
C PRO A 111 11.99 -0.85 -6.62
N ALA A 112 11.00 -0.23 -5.97
CA ALA A 112 9.99 0.56 -6.65
C ALA A 112 10.42 2.01 -6.88
N LEU A 113 10.12 2.51 -8.08
CA LEU A 113 10.31 3.91 -8.46
C LEU A 113 8.95 4.61 -8.47
N PRO A 114 8.73 5.66 -7.65
CA PRO A 114 7.45 6.37 -7.64
C PRO A 114 7.26 7.18 -8.93
N ARG A 115 6.06 7.11 -9.48
CA ARG A 115 5.64 7.95 -10.60
C ARG A 115 4.91 9.17 -10.08
N MET A 116 5.28 10.36 -10.57
CA MET A 116 4.67 11.62 -10.17
C MET A 116 3.65 12.11 -11.18
N PRO A 117 2.65 12.88 -10.72
CA PRO A 117 1.72 13.59 -11.60
C PRO A 117 2.49 14.59 -12.49
N LYS A 118 1.94 14.88 -13.67
CA LYS A 118 2.60 15.76 -14.66
C LYS A 118 2.86 17.19 -14.16
N ASN A 119 2.09 17.66 -13.18
CA ASN A 119 2.21 18.98 -12.59
C ASN A 119 3.28 19.06 -11.48
N VAL A 120 3.98 17.97 -11.21
CA VAL A 120 5.06 17.92 -10.20
C VAL A 120 6.39 17.80 -10.92
N SER A 121 7.17 18.88 -10.93
CA SER A 121 8.50 18.95 -11.54
C SER A 121 9.59 18.41 -10.61
N PHE A 122 9.44 17.17 -10.14
CA PHE A 122 10.42 16.50 -9.30
C PHE A 122 10.92 15.21 -9.96
N ASN A 123 12.22 15.12 -10.16
CA ASN A 123 12.84 13.90 -10.66
C ASN A 123 12.94 12.86 -9.57
N THR A 124 12.07 11.85 -9.64
CA THR A 124 12.06 10.75 -8.69
C THR A 124 13.23 9.80 -8.89
N ASN A 125 13.73 9.26 -7.81
CA ASN A 125 14.75 8.22 -7.78
C ASN A 125 14.34 7.12 -6.79
N ARG A 126 15.19 6.10 -6.66
CA ARG A 126 14.94 4.96 -5.74
C ARG A 126 15.46 5.22 -4.33
N LYS A 127 15.60 6.47 -3.90
CA LYS A 127 16.08 6.82 -2.56
C LYS A 127 14.92 7.17 -1.63
N LEU A 128 15.23 7.19 -0.34
CA LEU A 128 14.27 7.39 0.74
C LEU A 128 13.37 8.63 0.53
N PHE A 129 13.94 9.75 0.13
CA PHE A 129 13.14 10.97 -0.06
C PHE A 129 12.01 10.81 -1.07
N SER A 130 12.27 10.11 -2.18
CA SER A 130 11.23 9.83 -3.18
C SER A 130 10.12 8.91 -2.63
N GLN A 131 10.45 8.00 -1.70
CA GLN A 131 9.45 7.15 -1.04
C GLN A 131 8.61 7.97 -0.04
N ILE A 132 9.25 8.86 0.73
CA ILE A 132 8.55 9.76 1.66
C ILE A 132 7.59 10.69 0.90
N LEU A 133 7.99 11.15 -0.29
CA LEU A 133 7.12 11.99 -1.12
C LEU A 133 5.83 11.26 -1.53
N THR A 134 5.86 9.94 -1.72
CA THR A 134 4.62 9.16 -1.96
C THR A 134 3.69 9.14 -0.75
N LEU A 135 4.25 9.12 0.46
CA LEU A 135 3.46 9.22 1.69
C LEU A 135 2.73 10.57 1.76
N LYS A 136 3.41 11.68 1.42
CA LYS A 136 2.80 13.00 1.37
C LYS A 136 1.56 13.03 0.45
N PHE A 137 1.65 12.40 -0.72
CA PHE A 137 0.53 12.36 -1.67
C PHE A 137 -0.65 11.51 -1.18
N LEU A 138 -0.37 10.45 -0.45
CA LEU A 138 -1.39 9.52 0.06
C LEU A 138 -1.94 9.93 1.44
N TYR A 139 -1.24 10.82 2.15
CA TYR A 139 -1.69 11.26 3.47
C TYR A 139 -2.98 12.08 3.35
N PRO A 140 -4.04 11.71 4.08
CA PRO A 140 -5.36 12.32 3.89
C PRO A 140 -5.41 13.78 4.32
N ASP A 141 -4.79 14.14 5.45
CA ASP A 141 -4.76 15.49 5.99
C ASP A 141 -3.46 16.23 5.62
N LYS A 142 -3.57 17.16 4.69
CA LYS A 142 -2.42 17.95 4.22
C LYS A 142 -1.91 18.94 5.28
N ASN A 143 -2.79 19.45 6.14
CA ASN A 143 -2.42 20.38 7.20
C ASN A 143 -1.64 19.65 8.29
N GLU A 144 -2.11 18.46 8.69
CA GLU A 144 -1.39 17.62 9.63
C GLU A 144 -0.03 17.16 9.06
N TRP A 145 0.03 16.85 7.78
CA TRP A 145 1.30 16.53 7.13
C TRP A 145 2.31 17.66 7.28
N GLU A 146 1.95 18.90 6.95
CA GLU A 146 2.89 20.04 6.99
C GLU A 146 3.24 20.45 8.42
N SER A 147 2.26 20.47 9.35
CA SER A 147 2.48 20.97 10.71
C SER A 147 3.17 19.97 11.63
N ARG A 148 2.78 18.70 11.58
CA ARG A 148 3.29 17.66 12.48
C ARG A 148 4.34 16.77 11.80
N ILE A 149 3.96 16.08 10.71
CA ILE A 149 4.81 15.05 10.12
C ILE A 149 6.10 15.63 9.56
N MET A 150 6.03 16.78 8.86
CA MET A 150 7.23 17.43 8.34
C MET A 150 8.14 17.98 9.44
N THR A 151 7.58 18.43 10.55
CA THR A 151 8.36 18.90 11.70
C THR A 151 9.12 17.75 12.35
N GLU A 152 8.45 16.62 12.57
CA GLU A 152 9.09 15.41 13.12
C GLU A 152 10.17 14.85 12.18
N LEU A 153 9.91 14.82 10.88
CA LEU A 153 10.90 14.38 9.89
C LEU A 153 12.15 15.28 9.87
N ARG A 154 11.98 16.60 9.93
CA ARG A 154 13.09 17.54 10.00
C ARG A 154 13.90 17.35 11.27
N ALA A 155 13.25 17.21 12.43
CA ALA A 155 13.93 16.95 13.69
C ALA A 155 14.77 15.66 13.64
N CYS A 156 14.22 14.57 13.08
CA CYS A 156 14.95 13.32 12.88
C CYS A 156 16.19 13.49 11.98
N LEU A 157 16.07 14.26 10.89
CA LEU A 157 17.18 14.45 9.94
C LEU A 157 18.29 15.34 10.54
N LEU A 158 17.94 16.36 11.31
CA LEU A 158 18.91 17.20 12.02
C LEU A 158 19.67 16.40 13.06
N TYR A 159 18.97 15.60 13.87
CA TYR A 159 19.62 14.77 14.89
C TYR A 159 20.64 13.76 14.31
N THR A 160 20.39 13.24 13.09
CA THR A 160 21.30 12.32 12.42
C THR A 160 22.48 13.01 11.75
N SER A 161 22.41 14.31 11.44
CA SER A 161 23.53 15.07 10.87
C SER A 161 24.56 15.48 11.94
N ASP A 162 24.12 15.67 13.19
CA ASP A 162 25.02 16.06 14.28
C ASP A 162 25.75 14.85 14.91
N ALA A 163 25.38 13.63 14.51
CA ALA A 163 25.99 12.38 14.99
C ALA A 163 27.05 11.80 14.03
N ALA A 164 27.42 12.54 12.96
CA ALA A 164 28.42 12.16 11.97
C ALA A 164 29.64 13.07 12.06
#